data_b40836d6e07b65d1e4c920f6256996c5
#
_entry.id   b40836d6e07b65d1e4c920f6256996c5
#
_cell.length_a   1.000
_cell.length_b   1.000
_cell.length_c   1.000
_cell.angle_alpha   90.00
_cell.angle_beta   90.00
_cell.angle_gamma   90.00
#
_symmetry.space_group_name_H-M   'P 1'
#
loop_
_entity.id
_entity.type
_entity.pdbx_description
1 polymer ?
#
loop_
_entity_poly.entity_id
_entity_poly.type
_entity_poly.pdbx_seq_one_letter_code
_entity_poly.pdbx_strand_id
1 'polypeptide(L)'
;MELIDIPPFVYPESNQKIYLHNFTDLHMGAVGCDRLQLRKDIKRLREARERGEQHYWFLGGDAINAIGPKDKRHDAMAVSSEFKEYEGDDLFRQQVLAVEEMFKPIREWGLFVGAGNHESTVSAHGEYNPARDLAHRLNLPYAGYSAGFRIVLAPQNTTGRSTVTCYWHHGFGASRTKGGKINMGMSLLSIINVDLYFTGHVHEPIIAPEEELSLPRKKILRLIARDKLIVVGASYLKTYPITGKAQKGGSFHINHRVQYDYGERKGYRPAVIGHVGATLRMKRGQSENSVEIRAADFR
;
A
#
# COMPACT_ATOMS: atom_id res chain seq x y z
N MET A 1 -4.62 -9.89 -13.85
CA MET A 1 -3.65 -8.81 -13.70
C MET A 1 -4.06 -7.66 -14.62
N GLU A 2 -4.27 -6.50 -14.05
CA GLU A 2 -4.59 -5.29 -14.80
C GLU A 2 -3.31 -4.61 -15.29
N LEU A 3 -3.42 -3.82 -16.36
CA LEU A 3 -2.34 -2.93 -16.81
C LEU A 3 -2.81 -1.49 -16.64
N ILE A 4 -2.11 -0.73 -15.81
CA ILE A 4 -2.47 0.65 -15.50
C ILE A 4 -1.53 1.60 -16.26
N ASP A 5 -2.12 2.43 -17.09
CA ASP A 5 -1.39 3.50 -17.77
C ASP A 5 -1.36 4.74 -16.88
N ILE A 6 -0.15 5.08 -16.42
CA ILE A 6 0.09 6.24 -15.57
C ILE A 6 0.74 7.31 -16.43
N PRO A 7 0.18 8.52 -16.48
CA PRO A 7 0.79 9.63 -17.18
C PRO A 7 2.22 9.92 -16.71
N PRO A 8 3.11 10.42 -17.57
CA PRO A 8 4.45 10.78 -17.14
C PRO A 8 4.45 11.77 -15.98
N PHE A 9 5.30 11.53 -14.99
CA PHE A 9 5.51 12.47 -13.89
C PHE A 9 6.39 13.61 -14.37
N VAL A 10 5.74 14.75 -14.66
CA VAL A 10 6.41 15.98 -15.09
C VAL A 10 6.71 16.82 -13.85
N TYR A 11 7.98 17.15 -13.63
CA TYR A 11 8.44 17.88 -12.45
C TYR A 11 9.64 18.80 -12.79
N PRO A 12 9.93 19.83 -11.97
CA PRO A 12 10.87 20.88 -12.34
C PRO A 12 12.30 20.40 -12.64
N GLU A 13 12.89 19.60 -11.76
CA GLU A 13 14.32 19.29 -11.82
C GLU A 13 14.63 17.79 -11.69
N SER A 14 15.59 17.30 -12.47
CA SER A 14 15.99 15.88 -12.49
C SER A 14 16.53 15.34 -11.16
N ASN A 15 17.04 16.20 -10.27
CA ASN A 15 17.52 15.81 -8.95
C ASN A 15 16.40 15.69 -7.90
N GLN A 16 15.18 16.14 -8.21
CA GLN A 16 14.03 16.03 -7.33
C GLN A 16 13.62 14.56 -7.15
N LYS A 17 13.26 14.20 -5.94
CA LYS A 17 12.77 12.85 -5.61
C LYS A 17 11.26 12.76 -5.90
N ILE A 18 10.85 11.60 -6.38
CA ILE A 18 9.46 11.19 -6.48
C ILE A 18 9.19 10.18 -5.36
N TYR A 19 8.14 10.38 -4.60
CA TYR A 19 7.76 9.52 -3.49
C TYR A 19 6.50 8.74 -3.86
N LEU A 20 6.57 7.41 -3.78
CA LEU A 20 5.44 6.50 -4.00
C LEU A 20 5.00 5.93 -2.67
N HIS A 21 3.74 6.14 -2.31
CA HIS A 21 3.16 5.67 -1.07
C HIS A 21 2.24 4.48 -1.32
N ASN A 22 2.55 3.32 -0.73
CA ASN A 22 1.69 2.15 -0.73
C ASN A 22 0.82 2.15 0.54
N PHE A 23 -0.38 2.71 0.46
CA PHE A 23 -1.39 2.58 1.49
C PHE A 23 -2.12 1.25 1.31
N THR A 24 -1.92 0.33 2.20
CA THR A 24 -2.52 -1.01 2.15
C THR A 24 -3.02 -1.43 3.51
N ASP A 25 -3.95 -2.39 3.54
CA ASP A 25 -4.44 -3.00 4.78
C ASP A 25 -4.95 -1.97 5.80
N LEU A 26 -5.82 -1.05 5.33
CA LEU A 26 -6.41 -0.01 6.18
C LEU A 26 -7.45 -0.62 7.14
N HIS A 27 -8.23 -1.60 6.64
CA HIS A 27 -9.32 -2.27 7.34
C HIS A 27 -10.32 -1.28 7.95
N MET A 28 -10.73 -0.26 7.15
CA MET A 28 -11.77 0.68 7.57
C MET A 28 -13.03 -0.07 7.98
N GLY A 29 -13.55 0.23 9.16
CA GLY A 29 -14.68 -0.47 9.76
C GLY A 29 -14.29 -1.43 10.87
N ALA A 30 -13.04 -1.86 10.96
CA ALA A 30 -12.54 -2.58 12.12
C ALA A 30 -12.30 -1.64 13.30
N VAL A 31 -12.61 -2.07 14.51
CA VAL A 31 -12.29 -1.35 15.76
C VAL A 31 -10.79 -1.07 15.86
N GLY A 32 -9.95 -1.98 15.33
CA GLY A 32 -8.49 -1.87 15.31
C GLY A 32 -7.94 -0.87 14.29
N CYS A 33 -8.74 -0.34 13.36
CA CYS A 33 -8.27 0.60 12.36
C CYS A 33 -7.75 1.89 13.00
N ASP A 34 -6.45 2.20 12.81
CA ASP A 34 -5.84 3.43 13.33
C ASP A 34 -6.09 4.63 12.41
N ARG A 35 -7.31 5.12 12.40
CA ARG A 35 -7.71 6.27 11.59
C ARG A 35 -6.97 7.55 11.95
N LEU A 36 -6.54 7.69 13.21
CA LEU A 36 -5.78 8.87 13.63
C LEU A 36 -4.41 8.89 12.95
N GLN A 37 -3.73 7.73 12.90
CA GLN A 37 -2.46 7.63 12.19
C GLN A 37 -2.66 7.81 10.69
N LEU A 38 -3.69 7.21 10.11
CA LEU A 38 -4.02 7.36 8.68
C LEU A 38 -4.25 8.84 8.32
N ARG A 39 -5.05 9.58 9.10
CA ARG A 39 -5.26 11.02 8.90
C ARG A 39 -3.97 11.83 8.99
N LYS A 40 -3.07 11.50 9.92
CA LYS A 40 -1.76 12.15 10.04
C LYS A 40 -0.90 11.93 8.81
N ASP A 41 -0.88 10.72 8.28
CA ASP A 41 -0.07 10.37 7.12
C ASP A 41 -0.61 11.04 5.85
N ILE A 42 -1.93 11.03 5.64
CA ILE A 42 -2.59 11.77 4.56
C ILE A 42 -2.30 13.28 4.66
N LYS A 43 -2.37 13.85 5.85
CA LYS A 43 -2.05 15.27 6.08
C LYS A 43 -0.59 15.57 5.72
N ARG A 44 0.37 14.72 6.16
CA ARG A 44 1.80 14.88 5.82
C ARG A 44 2.03 14.85 4.31
N LEU A 45 1.39 13.89 3.61
CA LEU A 45 1.48 13.81 2.15
C LEU A 45 0.97 15.09 1.49
N ARG A 46 -0.21 15.58 1.90
CA ARG A 46 -0.80 16.81 1.38
C ARG A 46 0.12 18.01 1.60
N GLU A 47 0.61 18.21 2.82
CA GLU A 47 1.53 19.29 3.16
C GLU A 47 2.85 19.23 2.37
N ALA A 48 3.35 18.02 2.10
CA ALA A 48 4.53 17.82 1.27
C ALA A 48 4.27 18.24 -0.19
N ARG A 49 3.09 17.89 -0.74
CA ARG A 49 2.67 18.35 -2.08
C ARG A 49 2.49 19.87 -2.14
N GLU A 50 1.93 20.48 -1.11
CA GLU A 50 1.79 21.95 -1.00
C GLU A 50 3.16 22.65 -0.98
N ARG A 51 4.22 21.99 -0.47
CA ARG A 51 5.63 22.46 -0.57
C ARG A 51 6.29 22.21 -1.92
N GLY A 52 5.59 21.60 -2.90
CA GLY A 52 6.12 21.27 -4.22
C GLY A 52 6.86 19.94 -4.32
N GLU A 53 6.86 19.13 -3.25
CA GLU A 53 7.43 17.79 -3.27
C GLU A 53 6.55 16.83 -4.11
N GLN A 54 7.16 15.84 -4.76
CA GLN A 54 6.45 14.97 -5.68
C GLN A 54 6.02 13.67 -4.99
N HIS A 55 4.87 13.69 -4.32
CA HIS A 55 4.28 12.56 -3.62
C HIS A 55 3.08 12.03 -4.39
N TYR A 56 3.06 10.71 -4.63
CA TYR A 56 1.98 9.99 -5.27
C TYR A 56 1.63 8.75 -4.44
N TRP A 57 0.40 8.31 -4.51
CA TRP A 57 -0.08 7.21 -3.67
C TRP A 57 -0.98 6.25 -4.44
N PHE A 58 -1.13 5.05 -3.91
CA PHE A 58 -2.13 4.09 -4.36
C PHE A 58 -2.66 3.29 -3.17
N LEU A 59 -3.86 2.72 -3.31
CA LEU A 59 -4.44 1.80 -2.35
C LEU A 59 -4.11 0.37 -2.75
N GLY A 60 -3.39 -0.32 -1.88
CA GLY A 60 -2.85 -1.68 -2.09
C GLY A 60 -3.77 -2.80 -1.61
N GLY A 61 -5.10 -2.58 -1.60
CA GLY A 61 -6.10 -3.55 -1.16
C GLY A 61 -6.34 -3.57 0.35
N ASP A 62 -7.37 -4.31 0.77
CA ASP A 62 -7.89 -4.35 2.14
C ASP A 62 -8.11 -2.94 2.73
N ALA A 63 -8.66 -2.05 1.89
CA ALA A 63 -9.02 -0.69 2.29
C ALA A 63 -10.17 -0.68 3.28
N ILE A 64 -11.11 -1.61 3.15
CA ILE A 64 -12.22 -1.81 4.08
C ILE A 64 -12.11 -3.14 4.82
N ASN A 65 -12.74 -3.21 5.99
CA ASN A 65 -12.73 -4.46 6.76
C ASN A 65 -13.60 -5.55 6.12
N ALA A 66 -14.72 -5.19 5.49
CA ALA A 66 -15.60 -6.03 4.68
C ALA A 66 -15.99 -7.38 5.31
N ILE A 67 -15.98 -7.50 6.66
CA ILE A 67 -16.39 -8.70 7.40
C ILE A 67 -17.82 -8.49 7.88
N GLY A 68 -18.77 -9.06 7.16
CA GLY A 68 -20.19 -9.05 7.51
C GLY A 68 -20.60 -10.29 8.30
N PRO A 69 -21.87 -10.34 8.80
CA PRO A 69 -22.38 -11.43 9.66
C PRO A 69 -22.29 -12.83 9.05
N LYS A 70 -22.25 -12.95 7.73
CA LYS A 70 -22.11 -14.23 7.01
C LYS A 70 -20.67 -14.72 6.86
N ASP A 71 -19.69 -13.89 7.17
CA ASP A 71 -18.28 -14.26 7.12
C ASP A 71 -17.89 -15.06 8.38
N LYS A 72 -17.19 -16.17 8.20
CA LYS A 72 -16.68 -17.01 9.32
C LYS A 72 -15.75 -16.26 10.29
N ARG A 73 -15.19 -15.13 9.85
CA ARG A 73 -14.32 -14.25 10.65
C ARG A 73 -15.13 -13.22 11.43
N HIS A 74 -16.46 -13.18 11.25
CA HIS A 74 -17.28 -12.13 11.85
C HIS A 74 -17.22 -12.18 13.39
N ASP A 75 -16.95 -11.02 13.95
CA ASP A 75 -17.06 -10.75 15.38
C ASP A 75 -17.68 -9.35 15.53
N ALA A 76 -18.90 -9.31 16.05
CA ALA A 76 -19.65 -8.07 16.23
C ALA A 76 -18.91 -7.07 17.14
N MET A 77 -18.02 -7.54 18.03
CA MET A 77 -17.20 -6.69 18.87
C MET A 77 -16.00 -6.07 18.11
N ALA A 78 -15.61 -6.68 17.00
CA ALA A 78 -14.52 -6.18 16.15
C ALA A 78 -14.98 -5.13 15.13
N VAL A 79 -16.29 -4.90 14.99
CA VAL A 79 -16.85 -3.84 14.14
C VAL A 79 -16.85 -2.51 14.92
N SER A 80 -16.34 -1.45 14.31
CA SER A 80 -16.34 -0.10 14.89
C SER A 80 -17.77 0.40 15.11
N SER A 81 -17.99 1.11 16.24
CA SER A 81 -19.34 1.49 16.72
C SER A 81 -20.16 2.25 15.68
N GLU A 82 -19.53 3.08 14.87
CA GLU A 82 -20.22 3.87 13.85
C GLU A 82 -20.75 3.06 12.66
N PHE A 83 -20.30 1.80 12.50
CA PHE A 83 -20.76 0.91 11.44
C PHE A 83 -21.70 -0.20 11.94
N LYS A 84 -21.96 -0.26 13.25
CA LYS A 84 -22.78 -1.34 13.84
C LYS A 84 -24.27 -1.29 13.47
N GLU A 85 -24.76 -0.15 13.02
CA GLU A 85 -26.14 0.03 12.60
C GLU A 85 -26.41 -0.42 11.15
N TYR A 86 -25.33 -0.69 10.37
CA TYR A 86 -25.44 -1.10 8.98
C TYR A 86 -25.23 -2.60 8.81
N GLU A 87 -25.94 -3.18 7.85
CA GLU A 87 -25.89 -4.61 7.53
C GLU A 87 -25.65 -4.85 6.04
N GLY A 88 -25.15 -6.04 5.70
CA GLY A 88 -24.97 -6.47 4.32
C GLY A 88 -24.14 -5.48 3.50
N ASP A 89 -24.59 -5.18 2.29
CA ASP A 89 -23.89 -4.29 1.36
C ASP A 89 -23.83 -2.85 1.87
N ASP A 90 -24.81 -2.41 2.68
CA ASP A 90 -24.79 -1.06 3.24
C ASP A 90 -23.63 -0.88 4.22
N LEU A 91 -23.31 -1.88 5.02
CA LEU A 91 -22.13 -1.87 5.87
C LEU A 91 -20.86 -1.64 5.05
N PHE A 92 -20.70 -2.34 3.93
CA PHE A 92 -19.52 -2.22 3.08
C PHE A 92 -19.47 -0.86 2.37
N ARG A 93 -20.61 -0.35 1.92
CA ARG A 93 -20.73 0.98 1.32
C ARG A 93 -20.36 2.11 2.28
N GLN A 94 -20.78 2.03 3.54
CA GLN A 94 -20.40 3.02 4.55
C GLN A 94 -18.90 3.00 4.85
N GLN A 95 -18.28 1.83 4.85
CA GLN A 95 -16.83 1.71 4.97
C GLN A 95 -16.10 2.32 3.75
N VAL A 96 -16.61 2.11 2.54
CA VAL A 96 -16.10 2.73 1.31
C VAL A 96 -16.20 4.25 1.37
N LEU A 97 -17.35 4.79 1.79
CA LEU A 97 -17.55 6.23 1.95
C LEU A 97 -16.58 6.85 2.96
N ALA A 98 -16.31 6.15 4.07
CA ALA A 98 -15.35 6.61 5.06
C ALA A 98 -13.90 6.66 4.51
N VAL A 99 -13.51 5.70 3.64
CA VAL A 99 -12.21 5.74 2.96
C VAL A 99 -12.18 6.85 1.91
N GLU A 100 -13.23 6.99 1.10
CA GLU A 100 -13.36 8.08 0.12
C GLU A 100 -13.14 9.45 0.79
N GLU A 101 -13.85 9.73 1.88
CA GLU A 101 -13.74 11.00 2.62
C GLU A 101 -12.30 11.29 3.04
N MET A 102 -11.57 10.28 3.51
CA MET A 102 -10.18 10.43 3.92
C MET A 102 -9.24 10.74 2.76
N PHE A 103 -9.39 10.05 1.63
CA PHE A 103 -8.47 10.17 0.48
C PHE A 103 -8.87 11.26 -0.52
N LYS A 104 -10.12 11.73 -0.50
CA LYS A 104 -10.62 12.79 -1.37
C LYS A 104 -9.74 14.06 -1.41
N PRO A 105 -9.16 14.55 -0.28
CA PRO A 105 -8.28 15.72 -0.30
C PRO A 105 -6.96 15.53 -1.05
N ILE A 106 -6.55 14.29 -1.32
CA ILE A 106 -5.30 13.96 -1.99
C ILE A 106 -5.52 13.14 -3.29
N ARG A 107 -6.78 13.04 -3.76
CA ARG A 107 -7.15 12.16 -4.88
C ARG A 107 -6.41 12.47 -6.19
N GLU A 108 -6.08 13.73 -6.44
CA GLU A 108 -5.38 14.16 -7.66
C GLU A 108 -3.96 13.57 -7.80
N TRP A 109 -3.39 13.07 -6.70
CA TRP A 109 -2.08 12.42 -6.67
C TRP A 109 -2.18 10.90 -6.53
N GLY A 110 -3.40 10.37 -6.58
CA GLY A 110 -3.68 8.94 -6.58
C GLY A 110 -3.36 8.30 -7.93
N LEU A 111 -2.85 7.08 -7.89
CA LEU A 111 -2.49 6.32 -9.09
C LEU A 111 -3.53 5.27 -9.45
N PHE A 112 -3.99 4.51 -8.47
CA PHE A 112 -5.02 3.48 -8.63
C PHE A 112 -5.57 2.98 -7.28
N VAL A 113 -6.65 2.21 -7.35
CA VAL A 113 -7.21 1.46 -6.21
C VAL A 113 -7.18 -0.02 -6.53
N GLY A 114 -6.47 -0.78 -5.71
CA GLY A 114 -6.42 -2.23 -5.74
C GLY A 114 -7.46 -2.87 -4.81
N ALA A 115 -7.78 -4.14 -5.06
CA ALA A 115 -8.59 -4.97 -4.20
C ALA A 115 -7.72 -5.93 -3.39
N GLY A 116 -8.08 -6.15 -2.14
CA GLY A 116 -7.52 -7.20 -1.31
C GLY A 116 -8.47 -8.39 -1.15
N ASN A 117 -8.13 -9.31 -0.28
CA ASN A 117 -8.97 -10.48 -0.02
C ASN A 117 -10.28 -10.13 0.71
N HIS A 118 -10.32 -9.02 1.43
CA HIS A 118 -11.53 -8.54 2.08
C HIS A 118 -12.57 -8.07 1.05
N GLU A 119 -12.22 -7.16 0.15
CA GLU A 119 -13.11 -6.71 -0.93
C GLU A 119 -13.45 -7.86 -1.90
N SER A 120 -12.48 -8.72 -2.20
CA SER A 120 -12.70 -9.87 -3.11
C SER A 120 -13.70 -10.87 -2.54
N THR A 121 -13.73 -11.06 -1.21
CA THR A 121 -14.74 -11.92 -0.56
C THR A 121 -16.14 -11.35 -0.76
N VAL A 122 -16.35 -10.04 -0.60
CA VAL A 122 -17.64 -9.39 -0.86
C VAL A 122 -18.05 -9.59 -2.31
N SER A 123 -17.15 -9.32 -3.25
CA SER A 123 -17.41 -9.44 -4.69
C SER A 123 -17.71 -10.88 -5.12
N ALA A 124 -17.16 -11.89 -4.45
CA ALA A 124 -17.40 -13.29 -4.76
C ALA A 124 -18.78 -13.79 -4.26
N HIS A 125 -19.36 -13.14 -3.26
CA HIS A 125 -20.62 -13.53 -2.64
C HIS A 125 -21.80 -12.57 -2.95
N GLY A 126 -21.58 -11.52 -3.73
CA GLY A 126 -22.58 -10.53 -4.06
C GLY A 126 -22.27 -9.83 -5.39
N GLU A 127 -23.19 -8.92 -5.78
CA GLU A 127 -23.00 -8.10 -7.00
C GLU A 127 -22.17 -6.82 -6.73
N TYR A 128 -21.92 -6.51 -5.46
CA TYR A 128 -21.17 -5.32 -5.06
C TYR A 128 -19.67 -5.55 -5.05
N ASN A 129 -18.93 -4.65 -5.70
CA ASN A 129 -17.46 -4.64 -5.68
C ASN A 129 -16.96 -3.37 -4.99
N PRO A 130 -16.60 -3.46 -3.69
CA PRO A 130 -16.21 -2.29 -2.89
C PRO A 130 -14.98 -1.55 -3.43
N ALA A 131 -13.96 -2.27 -3.89
CA ALA A 131 -12.75 -1.64 -4.40
C ALA A 131 -12.98 -0.92 -5.73
N ARG A 132 -13.84 -1.47 -6.60
CA ARG A 132 -14.22 -0.80 -7.85
C ARG A 132 -15.08 0.44 -7.59
N ASP A 133 -16.01 0.38 -6.63
CA ASP A 133 -16.82 1.54 -6.22
C ASP A 133 -15.92 2.65 -5.65
N LEU A 134 -14.95 2.30 -4.78
CA LEU A 134 -13.99 3.24 -4.24
C LEU A 134 -13.13 3.89 -5.33
N ALA A 135 -12.65 3.10 -6.30
CA ALA A 135 -11.89 3.61 -7.45
C ALA A 135 -12.71 4.64 -8.25
N HIS A 136 -13.96 4.31 -8.55
CA HIS A 136 -14.88 5.21 -9.25
C HIS A 136 -15.12 6.52 -8.48
N ARG A 137 -15.38 6.44 -7.16
CA ARG A 137 -15.60 7.62 -6.30
C ARG A 137 -14.39 8.55 -6.22
N LEU A 138 -13.20 7.98 -6.18
CA LEU A 138 -11.95 8.72 -6.17
C LEU A 138 -11.51 9.18 -7.57
N ASN A 139 -12.23 8.75 -8.63
CA ASN A 139 -11.88 8.97 -10.04
C ASN A 139 -10.48 8.44 -10.38
N LEU A 140 -10.20 7.21 -9.93
CA LEU A 140 -8.93 6.52 -10.13
C LEU A 140 -9.15 5.18 -10.88
N PRO A 141 -8.13 4.67 -11.58
CA PRO A 141 -8.17 3.32 -12.15
C PRO A 141 -8.40 2.24 -11.09
N TYR A 142 -9.21 1.24 -11.42
CA TYR A 142 -9.35 0.01 -10.63
C TYR A 142 -8.31 -1.02 -11.07
N ALA A 143 -7.46 -1.46 -10.15
CA ALA A 143 -6.31 -2.31 -10.43
C ALA A 143 -6.54 -3.82 -10.18
N GLY A 144 -7.76 -4.20 -9.81
CA GLY A 144 -8.05 -5.60 -9.46
C GLY A 144 -7.24 -6.07 -8.26
N TYR A 145 -6.81 -7.34 -8.27
CA TYR A 145 -5.98 -7.94 -7.21
C TYR A 145 -4.48 -7.79 -7.47
N SER A 146 -4.11 -7.48 -8.70
CA SER A 146 -2.72 -7.22 -9.12
C SER A 146 -2.66 -6.36 -10.37
N ALA A 147 -1.64 -5.53 -10.49
CA ALA A 147 -1.43 -4.67 -11.65
C ALA A 147 0.05 -4.50 -12.00
N GLY A 148 0.32 -4.46 -13.31
CA GLY A 148 1.56 -3.96 -13.86
C GLY A 148 1.41 -2.50 -14.29
N PHE A 149 2.41 -1.67 -14.01
CA PHE A 149 2.40 -0.25 -14.40
C PHE A 149 3.81 0.27 -14.63
N ARG A 150 3.89 1.44 -15.26
CA ARG A 150 5.16 2.13 -15.53
C ARG A 150 5.12 3.52 -14.92
N ILE A 151 6.26 3.94 -14.38
CA ILE A 151 6.48 5.31 -13.96
C ILE A 151 7.50 5.93 -14.89
N VAL A 152 7.10 6.93 -15.64
CA VAL A 152 7.96 7.69 -16.53
C VAL A 152 8.35 8.98 -15.82
N LEU A 153 9.63 9.12 -15.51
CA LEU A 153 10.22 10.33 -14.94
C LEU A 153 10.56 11.29 -16.07
N ALA A 154 9.94 12.48 -16.07
CA ALA A 154 10.06 13.49 -17.13
C ALA A 154 10.36 14.88 -16.54
N PRO A 155 11.59 15.12 -16.04
CA PRO A 155 11.96 16.44 -15.52
C PRO A 155 11.98 17.49 -16.62
N GLN A 156 11.50 18.70 -16.33
CA GLN A 156 11.38 19.80 -17.29
C GLN A 156 12.76 20.40 -17.66
N ASN A 157 13.72 20.33 -16.75
CA ASN A 157 15.07 20.89 -16.99
C ASN A 157 15.96 20.02 -17.89
N THR A 158 15.43 18.94 -18.47
CA THR A 158 16.14 18.07 -19.43
C THR A 158 15.15 17.40 -20.38
N THR A 159 15.60 17.03 -21.56
CA THR A 159 14.83 16.24 -22.54
C THR A 159 14.87 14.74 -22.22
N GLY A 160 15.77 14.31 -21.32
CA GLY A 160 15.90 12.92 -20.93
C GLY A 160 14.70 12.44 -20.12
N ARG A 161 14.30 11.21 -20.39
CA ARG A 161 13.28 10.49 -19.61
C ARG A 161 13.86 9.19 -19.08
N SER A 162 13.34 8.73 -17.96
CA SER A 162 13.67 7.42 -17.41
C SER A 162 12.41 6.70 -17.00
N THR A 163 12.39 5.39 -17.16
CA THR A 163 11.20 4.57 -16.87
C THR A 163 11.56 3.55 -15.80
N VAL A 164 10.66 3.40 -14.83
CA VAL A 164 10.67 2.34 -13.82
C VAL A 164 9.45 1.47 -14.08
N THR A 165 9.69 0.17 -14.25
CA THR A 165 8.62 -0.81 -14.37
C THR A 165 8.24 -1.31 -12.99
N CYS A 166 6.94 -1.40 -12.72
CA CYS A 166 6.40 -1.72 -11.42
C CYS A 166 5.38 -2.83 -11.51
N TYR A 167 5.32 -3.65 -10.47
CA TYR A 167 4.28 -4.64 -10.26
C TYR A 167 3.73 -4.51 -8.84
N TRP A 168 2.43 -4.45 -8.73
CA TRP A 168 1.73 -4.51 -7.47
C TRP A 168 0.85 -5.77 -7.43
N HIS A 169 0.83 -6.43 -6.29
CA HIS A 169 -0.05 -7.54 -5.97
C HIS A 169 -0.44 -7.43 -4.50
N HIS A 170 -1.75 -7.55 -4.16
CA HIS A 170 -2.16 -7.39 -2.75
C HIS A 170 -1.39 -8.32 -1.80
N GLY A 171 -1.10 -9.51 -2.22
CA GLY A 171 -0.43 -10.53 -1.41
C GLY A 171 -1.28 -11.76 -1.20
N PHE A 172 -0.73 -12.74 -0.53
CA PHE A 172 -1.36 -14.02 -0.22
C PHE A 172 -0.66 -14.74 0.93
N GLY A 173 -1.33 -15.78 1.45
CA GLY A 173 -0.76 -16.62 2.50
C GLY A 173 -1.09 -16.12 3.91
N ALA A 174 -0.61 -16.85 4.92
CA ALA A 174 -0.90 -16.59 6.33
C ALA A 174 0.31 -16.84 7.23
N SER A 175 1.52 -16.55 6.75
CA SER A 175 2.72 -16.78 7.53
C SER A 175 2.78 -15.89 8.78
N ARG A 176 3.18 -16.49 9.90
CA ARG A 176 3.39 -15.80 11.17
C ARG A 176 4.84 -15.33 11.37
N THR A 177 5.76 -15.84 10.56
CA THR A 177 7.20 -15.51 10.67
C THR A 177 7.60 -14.47 9.64
N LYS A 178 8.59 -13.63 9.96
CA LYS A 178 9.14 -12.67 9.00
C LYS A 178 9.69 -13.36 7.75
N GLY A 179 10.36 -14.50 7.90
CA GLY A 179 10.88 -15.27 6.76
C GLY A 179 9.79 -15.72 5.79
N GLY A 180 8.67 -16.25 6.29
CA GLY A 180 7.56 -16.63 5.42
C GLY A 180 6.84 -15.44 4.78
N LYS A 181 6.80 -14.28 5.46
CA LYS A 181 6.23 -13.04 4.91
C LYS A 181 7.12 -12.46 3.80
N ILE A 182 8.44 -12.47 3.96
CA ILE A 182 9.35 -12.04 2.89
C ILE A 182 9.32 -13.01 1.70
N ASN A 183 9.22 -14.33 1.95
CA ASN A 183 9.11 -15.32 0.88
C ASN A 183 7.89 -15.10 -0.01
N MET A 184 6.77 -14.61 0.54
CA MET A 184 5.61 -14.21 -0.25
C MET A 184 5.97 -13.05 -1.19
N GLY A 185 6.62 -12.00 -0.69
CA GLY A 185 7.11 -10.91 -1.53
C GLY A 185 8.10 -11.37 -2.59
N MET A 186 9.07 -12.21 -2.22
CA MET A 186 10.08 -12.76 -3.12
C MET A 186 9.48 -13.63 -4.23
N SER A 187 8.38 -14.34 -3.97
CA SER A 187 7.73 -15.17 -4.98
C SER A 187 7.15 -14.35 -6.15
N LEU A 188 6.92 -13.05 -5.98
CA LEU A 188 6.47 -12.16 -7.05
C LEU A 188 7.51 -12.01 -8.17
N LEU A 189 8.80 -12.19 -7.86
CA LEU A 189 9.89 -12.17 -8.85
C LEU A 189 9.72 -13.26 -9.94
N SER A 190 9.06 -14.37 -9.61
CA SER A 190 8.79 -15.45 -10.56
C SER A 190 7.59 -15.18 -11.47
N ILE A 191 6.75 -14.20 -11.17
CA ILE A 191 5.54 -13.89 -11.92
C ILE A 191 5.86 -12.99 -13.13
N ILE A 192 6.61 -11.93 -12.88
CA ILE A 192 6.93 -10.92 -13.87
C ILE A 192 8.27 -10.25 -13.52
N ASN A 193 9.03 -9.89 -14.54
CA ASN A 193 10.31 -9.21 -14.38
C ASN A 193 10.13 -7.69 -14.50
N VAL A 194 10.19 -6.98 -13.36
CA VAL A 194 10.10 -5.53 -13.25
C VAL A 194 11.15 -5.00 -12.25
N ASP A 195 11.29 -3.70 -12.13
CA ASP A 195 12.29 -3.05 -11.27
C ASP A 195 11.79 -2.93 -9.82
N LEU A 196 10.48 -2.73 -9.61
CA LEU A 196 9.90 -2.41 -8.31
C LEU A 196 8.62 -3.22 -8.06
N TYR A 197 8.59 -3.93 -6.95
CA TYR A 197 7.47 -4.77 -6.52
C TYR A 197 6.85 -4.20 -5.25
N PHE A 198 5.52 -4.12 -5.25
CA PHE A 198 4.75 -3.74 -4.06
C PHE A 198 3.78 -4.86 -3.68
N THR A 199 3.62 -5.05 -2.39
CA THR A 199 2.60 -5.97 -1.86
C THR A 199 2.08 -5.50 -0.50
N GLY A 200 1.02 -6.13 0.01
CA GLY A 200 0.39 -5.89 1.31
C GLY A 200 0.10 -7.20 2.03
N HIS A 201 -1.12 -7.32 2.60
CA HIS A 201 -1.73 -8.52 3.18
C HIS A 201 -1.11 -9.06 4.48
N VAL A 202 0.20 -9.03 4.62
CA VAL A 202 0.89 -9.66 5.76
C VAL A 202 1.13 -8.72 6.93
N HIS A 203 0.70 -7.46 6.83
CA HIS A 203 0.73 -6.43 7.89
C HIS A 203 2.12 -6.25 8.52
N GLU A 204 3.18 -6.44 7.74
CA GLU A 204 4.54 -6.32 8.23
C GLU A 204 5.40 -5.58 7.20
N PRO A 205 5.95 -4.40 7.50
CA PRO A 205 6.78 -3.68 6.56
C PRO A 205 8.11 -4.42 6.39
N ILE A 206 8.38 -4.85 5.15
CA ILE A 206 9.62 -5.52 4.79
C ILE A 206 10.14 -4.89 3.51
N ILE A 207 11.43 -4.66 3.47
CA ILE A 207 12.15 -4.13 2.31
C ILE A 207 13.22 -5.12 1.96
N ALA A 208 13.18 -5.63 0.74
CA ALA A 208 14.16 -6.59 0.23
C ALA A 208 14.75 -6.07 -1.10
N PRO A 209 16.00 -5.59 -1.08
CA PRO A 209 16.74 -5.35 -2.30
C PRO A 209 17.21 -6.67 -2.87
N GLU A 210 17.13 -6.81 -4.20
CA GLU A 210 17.58 -7.96 -4.96
C GLU A 210 18.38 -7.50 -6.17
N GLU A 211 19.29 -8.33 -6.66
CA GLU A 211 20.03 -8.12 -7.88
C GLU A 211 19.82 -9.27 -8.85
N GLU A 212 19.37 -8.97 -10.06
CA GLU A 212 19.21 -9.95 -11.12
C GLU A 212 20.30 -9.79 -12.17
N LEU A 213 20.96 -10.90 -12.48
CA LEU A 213 21.93 -10.94 -13.58
C LEU A 213 21.24 -11.35 -14.87
N SER A 214 21.50 -10.63 -15.95
CA SER A 214 20.94 -10.90 -17.27
C SER A 214 21.96 -10.82 -18.39
N LEU A 215 21.75 -11.60 -19.43
CA LEU A 215 22.51 -11.55 -20.68
C LEU A 215 21.62 -10.91 -21.76
N PRO A 216 21.73 -9.63 -22.05
CA PRO A 216 20.91 -8.98 -23.05
C PRO A 216 21.27 -9.49 -24.46
N ARG A 217 20.27 -9.57 -25.33
CA ARG A 217 20.44 -9.95 -26.75
C ARG A 217 21.03 -8.79 -27.57
N LYS A 218 22.23 -8.35 -27.25
CA LYS A 218 22.96 -7.30 -27.99
C LYS A 218 24.21 -7.89 -28.65
N LYS A 219 24.78 -7.18 -29.64
CA LYS A 219 25.97 -7.61 -30.36
C LYS A 219 27.17 -7.92 -29.45
N ILE A 220 27.30 -7.18 -28.35
CA ILE A 220 28.37 -7.41 -27.37
C ILE A 220 27.78 -8.20 -26.21
N LEU A 221 28.31 -9.41 -26.00
CA LEU A 221 27.95 -10.24 -24.86
C LEU A 221 28.57 -9.64 -23.59
N ARG A 222 27.72 -9.20 -22.68
CA ARG A 222 28.13 -8.69 -21.35
C ARG A 222 27.10 -9.07 -20.30
N LEU A 223 27.56 -9.36 -19.11
CA LEU A 223 26.68 -9.56 -17.96
C LEU A 223 26.18 -8.18 -17.48
N ILE A 224 24.89 -8.06 -17.30
CA ILE A 224 24.24 -6.85 -16.76
C ILE A 224 23.57 -7.21 -15.44
N ALA A 225 23.93 -6.49 -14.39
CA ALA A 225 23.21 -6.51 -13.14
C ALA A 225 22.04 -5.49 -13.18
N ARG A 226 20.91 -5.87 -12.62
CA ARG A 226 19.73 -5.01 -12.46
C ARG A 226 19.26 -5.08 -11.02
N ASP A 227 19.24 -3.93 -10.37
CA ASP A 227 18.68 -3.79 -9.04
C ASP A 227 17.17 -3.93 -9.10
N LYS A 228 16.62 -4.69 -8.15
CA LYS A 228 15.20 -4.84 -7.91
C LYS A 228 14.89 -4.49 -6.48
N LEU A 229 13.71 -3.97 -6.24
CA LEU A 229 13.26 -3.65 -4.89
C LEU A 229 11.88 -4.27 -4.64
N ILE A 230 11.78 -5.05 -3.57
CA ILE A 230 10.50 -5.57 -3.07
C ILE A 230 10.13 -4.77 -1.83
N VAL A 231 8.91 -4.20 -1.84
CA VAL A 231 8.34 -3.42 -0.75
C VAL A 231 7.07 -4.10 -0.26
N VAL A 232 7.15 -4.76 0.89
CA VAL A 232 5.99 -5.35 1.57
C VAL A 232 5.38 -4.28 2.48
N GLY A 233 4.09 -4.03 2.32
CA GLY A 233 3.36 -2.97 3.01
C GLY A 233 3.18 -3.23 4.51
N ALA A 234 3.09 -2.15 5.26
CA ALA A 234 2.62 -2.16 6.65
C ALA A 234 1.08 -2.26 6.69
N SER A 235 0.45 -1.91 7.78
CA SER A 235 -1.00 -1.91 7.94
C SER A 235 -1.44 -0.77 8.84
N TYR A 236 -2.72 -0.42 8.76
CA TYR A 236 -3.36 0.47 9.74
C TYR A 236 -4.24 -0.28 10.75
N LEU A 237 -4.23 -1.62 10.70
CA LEU A 237 -4.96 -2.46 11.64
C LEU A 237 -4.10 -2.81 12.85
N LYS A 238 -4.45 -2.29 14.02
CA LYS A 238 -3.88 -2.70 15.31
C LYS A 238 -4.34 -4.11 15.65
N THR A 239 -3.41 -5.00 15.95
CA THR A 239 -3.68 -6.39 16.34
C THR A 239 -3.82 -6.57 17.85
N TYR A 240 -3.39 -5.57 18.62
CA TYR A 240 -3.48 -5.55 20.10
C TYR A 240 -3.94 -4.18 20.61
N PRO A 241 -4.68 -4.11 21.71
CA PRO A 241 -4.99 -2.85 22.37
C PRO A 241 -3.71 -2.28 22.97
N ILE A 242 -3.17 -1.22 22.34
CA ILE A 242 -2.01 -0.52 22.89
C ILE A 242 -2.56 0.53 23.86
N THR A 243 -2.50 0.24 25.15
CA THR A 243 -2.96 1.09 26.25
C THR A 243 -2.00 2.21 26.62
N GLY A 244 -0.77 2.19 26.10
CA GLY A 244 0.23 3.25 26.27
C GLY A 244 1.57 2.88 25.62
N LYS A 245 2.36 3.88 25.23
CA LYS A 245 3.80 3.69 24.96
C LYS A 245 4.51 3.91 26.30
N ALA A 246 5.45 3.02 26.64
CA ALA A 246 6.34 3.25 27.78
C ALA A 246 7.08 4.57 27.55
N GLN A 247 6.73 5.60 28.33
CA GLN A 247 7.53 6.82 28.42
C GLN A 247 8.61 6.59 29.49
N LYS A 248 9.83 7.08 29.26
CA LYS A 248 10.85 7.15 30.32
C LYS A 248 10.25 7.95 31.49
N GLY A 249 9.95 7.29 32.60
CA GLY A 249 9.39 7.93 33.80
C GLY A 249 7.90 7.65 34.08
N GLY A 250 7.32 6.65 33.47
CA GLY A 250 6.01 6.15 33.33
C GLY A 250 4.94 6.28 34.38
N SER A 251 3.84 6.93 34.05
CA SER A 251 2.53 6.57 34.53
C SER A 251 1.73 5.95 33.39
N PHE A 252 1.08 4.81 33.65
CA PHE A 252 0.21 4.13 32.69
C PHE A 252 -1.21 4.69 32.82
N HIS A 253 -1.74 5.32 31.77
CA HIS A 253 -3.16 5.53 31.66
C HIS A 253 -3.79 4.30 31.01
N ILE A 254 -4.49 3.50 31.82
CA ILE A 254 -5.28 2.36 31.35
C ILE A 254 -6.62 2.92 30.85
N ASN A 255 -6.75 3.11 29.55
CA ASN A 255 -8.07 3.31 28.94
C ASN A 255 -8.75 1.94 28.82
N HIS A 256 -9.73 1.69 29.68
CA HIS A 256 -10.52 0.47 29.70
C HIS A 256 -11.33 0.31 28.40
N ARG A 257 -11.30 -0.92 27.85
CA ARG A 257 -12.25 -1.56 26.94
C ARG A 257 -12.17 -1.18 25.47
N VAL A 258 -11.08 -1.54 24.81
CA VAL A 258 -11.16 -1.89 23.40
C VAL A 258 -10.64 -3.32 23.24
N GLN A 259 -11.52 -4.25 22.99
CA GLN A 259 -11.18 -5.67 22.89
C GLN A 259 -10.76 -5.96 21.45
N TYR A 260 -9.45 -5.97 21.17
CA TYR A 260 -8.87 -6.45 19.91
C TYR A 260 -8.36 -7.87 20.14
N ASP A 261 -9.22 -8.84 20.15
CA ASP A 261 -8.78 -10.17 20.52
C ASP A 261 -8.40 -11.07 19.31
N TYR A 262 -8.69 -10.63 18.06
CA TYR A 262 -8.36 -11.40 16.86
C TYR A 262 -6.86 -11.71 16.76
N GLY A 263 -6.01 -10.70 16.84
CA GLY A 263 -4.56 -10.87 16.78
C GLY A 263 -4.03 -11.69 17.95
N GLU A 264 -4.56 -11.46 19.14
CA GLU A 264 -4.23 -12.18 20.35
C GLU A 264 -4.65 -13.65 20.25
N ARG A 265 -5.91 -13.95 19.91
CA ARG A 265 -6.41 -15.32 19.69
C ARG A 265 -5.63 -16.08 18.62
N LYS A 266 -5.16 -15.41 17.60
CA LYS A 266 -4.38 -16.01 16.50
C LYS A 266 -2.87 -16.03 16.77
N GLY A 267 -2.39 -15.40 17.84
CA GLY A 267 -0.96 -15.33 18.18
C GLY A 267 -0.15 -14.55 17.14
N TYR A 268 -0.74 -13.53 16.51
CA TYR A 268 0.00 -12.62 15.63
C TYR A 268 0.88 -11.67 16.46
N ARG A 269 1.97 -11.22 15.89
CA ARG A 269 2.75 -10.13 16.47
C ARG A 269 2.00 -8.82 16.38
N PRO A 270 2.27 -7.84 17.28
CA PRO A 270 1.75 -6.48 17.11
C PRO A 270 2.13 -5.94 15.74
N ALA A 271 1.12 -5.43 15.01
CA ALA A 271 1.33 -4.82 13.72
C ALA A 271 2.12 -3.51 13.84
N VAL A 272 2.97 -3.24 12.87
CA VAL A 272 3.63 -1.94 12.72
C VAL A 272 2.71 -1.03 11.94
N ILE A 273 2.19 0.02 12.59
CA ILE A 273 1.18 0.91 12.02
C ILE A 273 1.81 1.97 11.13
N GLY A 274 1.19 2.19 9.97
CA GLY A 274 1.58 3.17 8.97
C GLY A 274 1.70 2.58 7.58
N HIS A 275 2.49 3.21 6.73
CA HIS A 275 2.74 2.73 5.38
C HIS A 275 4.21 2.88 4.98
N VAL A 276 4.60 2.14 3.98
CA VAL A 276 5.92 2.18 3.35
C VAL A 276 5.75 2.35 1.84
N GLY A 277 6.81 2.67 1.16
CA GLY A 277 6.79 2.84 -0.28
C GLY A 277 8.19 2.92 -0.86
N ALA A 278 8.35 3.70 -1.92
CA ALA A 278 9.63 3.88 -2.57
C ALA A 278 9.88 5.35 -2.91
N THR A 279 11.15 5.70 -2.99
CA THR A 279 11.62 6.96 -3.60
C THR A 279 12.31 6.66 -4.91
N LEU A 280 12.00 7.44 -5.92
CA LEU A 280 12.61 7.39 -7.23
C LEU A 280 13.36 8.70 -7.48
N ARG A 281 14.57 8.61 -8.00
CA ARG A 281 15.36 9.77 -8.39
C ARG A 281 16.10 9.48 -9.68
N MET A 282 15.93 10.34 -10.67
CA MET A 282 16.67 10.23 -11.91
C MET A 282 18.13 10.63 -11.67
N LYS A 283 19.05 9.76 -12.06
CA LYS A 283 20.50 10.04 -12.09
C LYS A 283 20.94 10.24 -13.52
N ARG A 284 21.63 11.33 -13.78
CA ARG A 284 22.26 11.57 -15.07
C ARG A 284 23.54 10.74 -15.18
N GLY A 285 23.62 9.88 -16.18
CA GLY A 285 24.83 9.19 -16.57
C GLY A 285 25.49 9.86 -17.77
N GLN A 286 26.76 9.55 -18.03
CA GLN A 286 27.49 10.08 -19.21
C GLN A 286 26.90 9.52 -20.52
N SER A 287 26.38 8.30 -20.53
CA SER A 287 25.84 7.63 -21.70
C SER A 287 24.34 7.34 -21.65
N GLU A 288 23.80 7.10 -20.48
CA GLU A 288 22.37 6.80 -20.25
C GLU A 288 21.92 7.35 -18.89
N ASN A 289 20.67 7.81 -18.82
CA ASN A 289 20.03 8.15 -17.55
C ASN A 289 19.62 6.87 -16.83
N SER A 290 19.84 6.81 -15.54
CA SER A 290 19.37 5.71 -14.67
C SER A 290 18.40 6.23 -13.60
N VAL A 291 17.69 5.34 -12.95
CA VAL A 291 16.85 5.69 -11.81
C VAL A 291 17.39 5.04 -10.56
N GLU A 292 17.63 5.83 -9.54
CA GLU A 292 17.88 5.34 -8.20
C GLU A 292 16.55 5.03 -7.56
N ILE A 293 16.37 3.78 -7.15
CA ILE A 293 15.18 3.29 -6.43
C ILE A 293 15.60 3.00 -5.01
N ARG A 294 14.93 3.62 -4.03
CA ARG A 294 15.14 3.34 -2.62
C ARG A 294 13.82 3.10 -1.91
N ALA A 295 13.84 2.26 -0.92
CA ALA A 295 12.70 2.15 -0.03
C ALA A 295 12.50 3.42 0.78
N ALA A 296 11.25 3.72 1.09
CA ALA A 296 10.85 4.84 1.93
C ALA A 296 9.95 4.35 3.07
N ASP A 297 10.34 4.69 4.28
CA ASP A 297 9.54 4.50 5.49
C ASP A 297 8.88 5.85 5.83
N PHE A 298 7.57 5.89 5.75
CA PHE A 298 6.78 7.11 5.98
C PHE A 298 6.08 7.12 7.35
N ARG A 299 6.39 6.17 8.23
CA ARG A 299 5.77 6.01 9.55
C ARG A 299 6.19 7.08 10.56
#